data_272ce1df0618be46d0371263a70bc34e
#
_entry.id   272ce1df0618be46d0371263a70bc34e
#
_cell.length_a   1.000
_cell.length_b   1.000
_cell.length_c   1.000
_cell.angle_alpha   90.00
_cell.angle_beta   90.00
_cell.angle_gamma   90.00
#
_symmetry.space_group_name_H-M   'P 1'
#
loop_
_entity.id
_entity.type
_entity.pdbx_description
1 polymer ?
#
loop_
_entity_poly.entity_id
_entity_poly.type
_entity_poly.pdbx_seq_one_letter_code
_entity_poly.pdbx_strand_id
1 'polypeptide(L)'
;MYKNLVLVDGEIMPAKEAAVSVHDRGHQFGDGVFEIVPVYNGRCFALLPHMDNLFESVIKVKIPAVYTIEELIEFHEALIAESGIENGEIYTQITRGTADYGLAFPEMSVPQLTMTIVETDREVLSAKRESGVNIITTEDNRWQLCNVNTLNRLPEVLARQKARESNAFDTLFIRENGKITESTESSFMVIKDEMIWTHPDNNLVHKNITRRLIKERLAPDIDMQVIEKAFDMEFVLKAEEAFLCGPRCEIMPVTKIDRKFIGSGVGKVVPQLQAAFKAFVERECPAK
;
A
#
# COMPACT_ATOMS: atom_id res chain seq x y z
N MET A 1 16.60 -18.28 -11.09
CA MET A 1 16.18 -17.29 -12.12
C MET A 1 14.67 -17.11 -11.96
N TYR A 2 14.23 -15.94 -11.60
CA TYR A 2 12.83 -15.55 -11.45
C TYR A 2 12.04 -15.83 -12.74
N LYS A 3 10.86 -16.43 -12.62
CA LYS A 3 9.95 -16.65 -13.74
C LYS A 3 8.91 -15.54 -13.75
N ASN A 4 8.77 -14.85 -14.86
CA ASN A 4 7.73 -13.83 -15.04
C ASN A 4 6.36 -14.51 -15.25
N LEU A 5 5.72 -14.85 -14.14
CA LEU A 5 4.43 -15.53 -14.07
C LEU A 5 3.33 -14.60 -13.60
N VAL A 6 2.12 -14.92 -13.99
CA VAL A 6 0.88 -14.33 -13.50
C VAL A 6 -0.14 -15.43 -13.22
N LEU A 7 -1.13 -15.11 -12.40
CA LEU A 7 -2.30 -15.96 -12.22
C LEU A 7 -3.52 -15.23 -12.81
N VAL A 8 -4.29 -15.94 -13.61
CA VAL A 8 -5.58 -15.46 -14.17
C VAL A 8 -6.64 -16.50 -13.85
N ASP A 9 -7.65 -16.12 -13.07
CA ASP A 9 -8.80 -16.96 -12.69
C ASP A 9 -8.39 -18.35 -12.12
N GLY A 10 -7.30 -18.38 -11.35
CA GLY A 10 -6.78 -19.60 -10.70
C GLY A 10 -5.72 -20.37 -11.51
N GLU A 11 -5.46 -19.99 -12.77
CA GLU A 11 -4.44 -20.62 -13.60
C GLU A 11 -3.14 -19.80 -13.62
N ILE A 12 -2.01 -20.43 -13.29
CA ILE A 12 -0.68 -19.80 -13.37
C ILE A 12 -0.12 -19.99 -14.77
N MET A 13 0.33 -18.90 -15.38
CA MET A 13 0.85 -18.90 -16.74
C MET A 13 1.96 -17.86 -16.93
N PRO A 14 2.79 -17.97 -18.01
CA PRO A 14 3.72 -16.89 -18.38
C PRO A 14 2.97 -15.58 -18.67
N ALA A 15 3.46 -14.46 -18.14
CA ALA A 15 2.81 -13.14 -18.28
C ALA A 15 2.55 -12.75 -19.75
N LYS A 16 3.39 -13.20 -20.69
CA LYS A 16 3.22 -12.96 -22.14
C LYS A 16 2.02 -13.69 -22.77
N GLU A 17 1.47 -14.68 -22.08
CA GLU A 17 0.34 -15.50 -22.54
C GLU A 17 -0.98 -15.05 -21.92
N ALA A 18 -0.90 -14.26 -20.84
CA ALA A 18 -2.07 -13.72 -20.15
C ALA A 18 -2.76 -12.64 -20.99
N ALA A 19 -4.08 -12.69 -21.04
CA ALA A 19 -4.91 -11.69 -21.69
C ALA A 19 -6.13 -11.35 -20.85
N VAL A 20 -6.53 -10.09 -20.87
CA VAL A 20 -7.75 -9.58 -20.24
C VAL A 20 -8.66 -9.04 -21.33
N SER A 21 -9.96 -9.30 -21.23
CA SER A 21 -10.94 -8.81 -22.19
C SER A 21 -10.99 -7.29 -22.22
N VAL A 22 -11.09 -6.69 -23.42
CA VAL A 22 -11.36 -5.25 -23.56
C VAL A 22 -12.75 -4.85 -23.04
N HIS A 23 -13.64 -5.82 -22.86
CA HIS A 23 -14.97 -5.63 -22.26
C HIS A 23 -14.98 -5.86 -20.75
N ASP A 24 -13.79 -6.11 -20.12
CA ASP A 24 -13.69 -6.17 -18.66
C ASP A 24 -13.99 -4.78 -18.07
N ARG A 25 -14.84 -4.75 -17.06
CA ARG A 25 -15.30 -3.50 -16.43
C ARG A 25 -14.19 -2.79 -15.64
N GLY A 26 -13.20 -3.52 -15.15
CA GLY A 26 -11.98 -2.95 -14.56
C GLY A 26 -11.20 -2.15 -15.60
N HIS A 27 -11.07 -2.68 -16.84
CA HIS A 27 -10.45 -1.97 -17.96
C HIS A 27 -11.27 -0.75 -18.41
N GLN A 28 -12.59 -0.86 -18.49
CA GLN A 28 -13.46 0.22 -19.01
C GLN A 28 -13.71 1.33 -18.00
N PHE A 29 -13.91 1.00 -16.72
CA PHE A 29 -14.43 1.91 -15.70
C PHE A 29 -13.58 1.98 -14.42
N GLY A 30 -12.55 1.14 -14.30
CA GLY A 30 -11.89 0.93 -13.01
C GLY A 30 -12.81 0.22 -11.99
N ASP A 31 -13.83 -0.53 -12.47
CA ASP A 31 -14.78 -1.27 -11.64
C ASP A 31 -14.13 -2.55 -11.11
N GLY A 32 -13.28 -2.36 -10.11
CA GLY A 32 -12.49 -3.41 -9.48
C GLY A 32 -11.73 -2.90 -8.27
N VAL A 33 -11.13 -3.83 -7.55
CA VAL A 33 -10.35 -3.60 -6.34
C VAL A 33 -9.01 -4.31 -6.43
N PHE A 34 -8.05 -3.88 -5.63
CA PHE A 34 -6.73 -4.50 -5.58
C PHE A 34 -6.18 -4.58 -4.15
N GLU A 35 -5.14 -5.41 -3.98
CA GLU A 35 -4.29 -5.43 -2.80
C GLU A 35 -2.84 -5.72 -3.20
N ILE A 36 -1.88 -5.19 -2.43
CA ILE A 36 -0.44 -5.43 -2.63
C ILE A 36 0.10 -6.18 -1.43
N VAL A 37 0.52 -7.42 -1.67
CA VAL A 37 1.06 -8.29 -0.65
C VAL A 37 2.59 -8.35 -0.78
N PRO A 38 3.36 -7.86 0.21
CA PRO A 38 4.81 -8.00 0.20
C PRO A 38 5.24 -9.46 0.35
N VAL A 39 6.34 -9.80 -0.31
CA VAL A 39 7.01 -11.10 -0.21
C VAL A 39 8.40 -10.91 0.37
N TYR A 40 8.73 -11.64 1.43
CA TYR A 40 10.05 -11.72 2.06
C TYR A 40 10.45 -13.19 2.20
N ASN A 41 11.67 -13.52 1.79
CA ASN A 41 12.23 -14.87 1.90
C ASN A 41 11.32 -15.97 1.32
N GLY A 42 10.62 -15.67 0.21
CA GLY A 42 9.69 -16.58 -0.44
C GLY A 42 8.39 -16.83 0.36
N ARG A 43 7.98 -15.88 1.20
CA ARG A 43 6.73 -15.93 1.98
C ARG A 43 5.95 -14.64 1.88
N CYS A 44 4.63 -14.72 1.77
CA CYS A 44 3.76 -13.55 1.88
C CYS A 44 3.80 -12.99 3.30
N PHE A 45 4.07 -11.71 3.43
CA PHE A 45 4.02 -11.01 4.70
C PHE A 45 2.59 -10.56 5.02
N ALA A 46 2.11 -10.88 6.22
CA ALA A 46 0.78 -10.50 6.72
C ALA A 46 -0.36 -10.85 5.74
N LEU A 47 -0.31 -12.02 5.08
CA LEU A 47 -1.21 -12.41 4.00
C LEU A 47 -2.69 -12.34 4.41
N LEU A 48 -3.07 -12.95 5.54
CA LEU A 48 -4.46 -12.93 5.99
C LEU A 48 -5.01 -11.50 6.22
N PRO A 49 -4.32 -10.57 6.92
CA PRO A 49 -4.72 -9.17 6.98
C PRO A 49 -4.90 -8.47 5.62
N HIS A 50 -4.07 -8.79 4.62
CA HIS A 50 -4.22 -8.26 3.27
C HIS A 50 -5.46 -8.84 2.57
N MET A 51 -5.73 -10.12 2.73
CA MET A 51 -6.95 -10.74 2.18
C MET A 51 -8.22 -10.20 2.83
N ASP A 52 -8.23 -9.96 4.13
CA ASP A 52 -9.33 -9.28 4.82
C ASP A 52 -9.61 -7.89 4.22
N ASN A 53 -8.58 -7.09 3.95
CA ASN A 53 -8.71 -5.78 3.31
C ASN A 53 -9.28 -5.89 1.88
N LEU A 54 -8.78 -6.86 1.10
CA LEU A 54 -9.27 -7.11 -0.26
C LEU A 54 -10.76 -7.48 -0.23
N PHE A 55 -11.15 -8.41 0.66
CA PHE A 55 -12.53 -8.84 0.82
C PHE A 55 -13.46 -7.72 1.26
N GLU A 56 -13.06 -6.90 2.23
CA GLU A 56 -13.84 -5.72 2.62
C GLU A 56 -14.03 -4.76 1.43
N SER A 57 -13.01 -4.59 0.59
CA SER A 57 -13.09 -3.76 -0.60
C SER A 57 -14.08 -4.35 -1.61
N VAL A 58 -14.02 -5.65 -1.88
CA VAL A 58 -14.96 -6.40 -2.73
C VAL A 58 -16.41 -6.17 -2.28
N ILE A 59 -16.68 -6.34 -0.97
CA ILE A 59 -18.01 -6.15 -0.37
C ILE A 59 -18.49 -4.71 -0.52
N LYS A 60 -17.64 -3.73 -0.22
CA LYS A 60 -18.01 -2.30 -0.27
C LYS A 60 -18.38 -1.83 -1.67
N VAL A 61 -17.73 -2.33 -2.71
CA VAL A 61 -18.07 -2.01 -4.10
C VAL A 61 -19.08 -2.99 -4.71
N LYS A 62 -19.59 -3.93 -3.92
CA LYS A 62 -20.62 -4.92 -4.30
C LYS A 62 -20.20 -5.76 -5.53
N ILE A 63 -18.94 -6.16 -5.60
CA ILE A 63 -18.50 -7.20 -6.52
C ILE A 63 -18.94 -8.55 -5.94
N PRO A 64 -19.50 -9.49 -6.72
CA PRO A 64 -19.81 -10.82 -6.23
C PRO A 64 -18.57 -11.53 -5.66
N ALA A 65 -18.62 -12.05 -4.43
CA ALA A 65 -17.53 -12.81 -3.84
C ALA A 65 -17.56 -14.23 -4.38
N VAL A 66 -16.77 -14.51 -5.40
CA VAL A 66 -16.68 -15.84 -6.05
C VAL A 66 -15.49 -16.65 -5.57
N TYR A 67 -14.56 -16.02 -4.84
CA TYR A 67 -13.40 -16.68 -4.22
C TYR A 67 -13.51 -16.59 -2.70
N THR A 68 -13.06 -17.60 -1.99
CA THR A 68 -12.90 -17.57 -0.53
C THR A 68 -11.53 -17.00 -0.17
N ILE A 69 -11.34 -16.61 1.10
CA ILE A 69 -10.04 -16.15 1.61
C ILE A 69 -9.01 -17.28 1.51
N GLU A 70 -9.42 -18.51 1.81
CA GLU A 70 -8.58 -19.71 1.74
C GLU A 70 -8.06 -19.96 0.33
N GLU A 71 -8.92 -19.89 -0.69
CA GLU A 71 -8.52 -20.02 -2.09
C GLU A 71 -7.54 -18.93 -2.50
N LEU A 72 -7.77 -17.67 -2.10
CA LEU A 72 -6.85 -16.58 -2.39
C LEU A 72 -5.48 -16.79 -1.72
N ILE A 73 -5.44 -17.32 -0.50
CA ILE A 73 -4.19 -17.69 0.19
C ILE A 73 -3.45 -18.77 -0.60
N GLU A 74 -4.13 -19.85 -0.98
CA GLU A 74 -3.56 -20.93 -1.78
C GLU A 74 -2.99 -20.43 -3.12
N PHE A 75 -3.67 -19.51 -3.79
CA PHE A 75 -3.19 -18.91 -5.04
C PHE A 75 -1.92 -18.06 -4.85
N HIS A 76 -1.82 -17.32 -3.75
CA HIS A 76 -0.60 -16.56 -3.44
C HIS A 76 0.58 -17.49 -3.18
N GLU A 77 0.38 -18.53 -2.38
CA GLU A 77 1.42 -19.50 -2.06
C GLU A 77 1.88 -20.29 -3.29
N ALA A 78 0.94 -20.72 -4.14
CA ALA A 78 1.25 -21.42 -5.39
C ALA A 78 2.04 -20.52 -6.36
N LEU A 79 1.65 -19.25 -6.51
CA LEU A 79 2.33 -18.32 -7.39
C LEU A 79 3.78 -18.04 -6.92
N ILE A 80 4.02 -17.91 -5.61
CA ILE A 80 5.37 -17.78 -5.05
C ILE A 80 6.18 -19.04 -5.31
N ALA A 81 5.62 -20.21 -5.00
CA ALA A 81 6.32 -21.51 -5.15
C ALA A 81 6.75 -21.74 -6.60
N GLU A 82 5.89 -21.43 -7.57
CA GLU A 82 6.17 -21.65 -8.98
C GLU A 82 7.11 -20.60 -9.59
N SER A 83 6.99 -19.32 -9.18
CA SER A 83 7.86 -18.24 -9.64
C SER A 83 9.29 -18.36 -9.12
N GLY A 84 9.46 -18.88 -7.90
CA GLY A 84 10.74 -18.98 -7.21
C GLY A 84 11.26 -17.63 -6.70
N ILE A 85 10.38 -16.62 -6.53
CA ILE A 85 10.75 -15.30 -6.02
C ILE A 85 11.08 -15.38 -4.52
N GLU A 86 12.15 -14.71 -4.10
CA GLU A 86 12.52 -14.60 -2.69
C GLU A 86 12.00 -13.29 -2.07
N ASN A 87 12.20 -12.17 -2.76
CA ASN A 87 11.75 -10.86 -2.29
C ASN A 87 11.00 -10.13 -3.39
N GLY A 88 9.87 -9.54 -3.03
CA GLY A 88 9.04 -8.86 -4.02
C GLY A 88 7.66 -8.49 -3.51
N GLU A 89 6.72 -8.47 -4.41
CA GLU A 89 5.31 -8.20 -4.12
C GLU A 89 4.38 -8.94 -5.08
N ILE A 90 3.19 -9.27 -4.61
CA ILE A 90 2.08 -9.74 -5.44
C ILE A 90 1.03 -8.63 -5.47
N TYR A 91 0.68 -8.19 -6.68
CA TYR A 91 -0.45 -7.30 -6.93
C TYR A 91 -1.66 -8.16 -7.32
N THR A 92 -2.62 -8.25 -6.42
CA THR A 92 -3.86 -9.02 -6.58
C THR A 92 -4.98 -8.07 -6.96
N GLN A 93 -5.70 -8.36 -8.02
CA GLN A 93 -6.78 -7.54 -8.55
C GLN A 93 -8.02 -8.38 -8.81
N ILE A 94 -9.19 -7.90 -8.37
CA ILE A 94 -10.49 -8.49 -8.68
C ILE A 94 -11.35 -7.41 -9.36
N THR A 95 -11.75 -7.65 -10.60
CA THR A 95 -12.70 -6.79 -11.31
C THR A 95 -14.11 -7.38 -11.23
N ARG A 96 -15.13 -6.57 -11.58
CA ARG A 96 -16.49 -7.12 -11.72
C ARG A 96 -16.63 -8.07 -12.93
N GLY A 97 -15.62 -8.16 -13.78
CA GLY A 97 -15.59 -9.03 -14.95
C GLY A 97 -16.15 -8.37 -16.20
N THR A 98 -16.38 -9.20 -17.20
CA THR A 98 -16.78 -8.78 -18.55
C THR A 98 -18.29 -8.61 -18.67
N ALA A 99 -18.72 -7.51 -19.30
CA ALA A 99 -20.12 -7.24 -19.61
C ALA A 99 -20.24 -6.30 -20.82
N ASP A 100 -21.44 -6.18 -21.36
CA ASP A 100 -21.76 -5.13 -22.34
C ASP A 100 -21.57 -3.74 -21.72
N TYR A 101 -21.20 -2.76 -22.54
CA TYR A 101 -20.95 -1.40 -22.08
C TYR A 101 -22.18 -0.77 -21.43
N GLY A 102 -22.03 -0.35 -20.17
CA GLY A 102 -23.07 0.31 -19.41
C GLY A 102 -22.60 0.60 -17.97
N LEU A 103 -22.99 1.74 -17.39
CA LEU A 103 -22.57 2.13 -16.03
C LEU A 103 -23.25 1.31 -14.95
N ALA A 104 -24.51 0.89 -15.17
CA ALA A 104 -25.21 0.02 -14.21
C ALA A 104 -24.50 -1.33 -14.09
N PHE A 105 -24.69 -1.97 -12.94
CA PHE A 105 -24.19 -3.34 -12.78
C PHE A 105 -24.92 -4.26 -13.76
N PRO A 106 -24.20 -5.20 -14.42
CA PRO A 106 -24.84 -6.20 -15.24
C PRO A 106 -25.71 -7.13 -14.39
N GLU A 107 -26.77 -7.70 -14.99
CA GLU A 107 -27.64 -8.66 -14.30
C GLU A 107 -26.87 -9.90 -13.81
N MET A 108 -25.89 -10.34 -14.59
CA MET A 108 -24.94 -11.38 -14.22
C MET A 108 -23.52 -10.92 -14.57
N SER A 109 -22.60 -11.13 -13.66
CA SER A 109 -21.16 -10.93 -13.89
C SER A 109 -20.36 -12.03 -13.19
N VAL A 110 -19.31 -12.48 -13.85
CA VAL A 110 -18.30 -13.36 -13.25
C VAL A 110 -17.08 -12.50 -13.00
N PRO A 111 -16.75 -12.18 -11.72
CA PRO A 111 -15.56 -11.44 -11.39
C PRO A 111 -14.30 -12.11 -11.95
N GLN A 112 -13.36 -11.30 -12.42
CA GLN A 112 -12.07 -11.78 -12.90
C GLN A 112 -10.99 -11.50 -11.88
N LEU A 113 -10.25 -12.54 -11.52
CA LEU A 113 -9.08 -12.48 -10.66
C LEU A 113 -7.81 -12.44 -11.51
N THR A 114 -6.93 -11.48 -11.23
CA THR A 114 -5.57 -11.48 -11.76
C THR A 114 -4.56 -11.24 -10.64
N MET A 115 -3.44 -11.99 -10.65
CA MET A 115 -2.32 -11.73 -9.76
C MET A 115 -1.05 -11.59 -10.58
N THR A 116 -0.30 -10.52 -10.35
CA THR A 116 1.03 -10.33 -10.91
C THR A 116 2.08 -10.37 -9.82
N ILE A 117 3.14 -11.13 -10.02
CA ILE A 117 4.25 -11.22 -9.08
C ILE A 117 5.46 -10.47 -9.66
N VAL A 118 6.08 -9.63 -8.84
CA VAL A 118 7.22 -8.81 -9.24
C VAL A 118 8.34 -8.98 -8.23
N GLU A 119 9.51 -9.36 -8.70
CA GLU A 119 10.73 -9.36 -7.88
C GLU A 119 11.14 -7.93 -7.55
N THR A 120 11.49 -7.68 -6.30
CA THR A 120 11.92 -6.36 -5.83
C THR A 120 13.18 -6.51 -4.99
N ASP A 121 14.24 -5.84 -5.39
CA ASP A 121 15.40 -5.67 -4.52
C ASP A 121 15.08 -4.65 -3.44
N ARG A 122 14.85 -5.13 -2.22
CA ARG A 122 14.51 -4.29 -1.07
C ARG A 122 15.67 -3.43 -0.57
N GLU A 123 16.91 -3.77 -0.94
CA GLU A 123 18.10 -2.99 -0.60
C GLU A 123 18.21 -1.70 -1.42
N VAL A 124 17.54 -1.60 -2.56
CA VAL A 124 17.51 -0.36 -3.38
C VAL A 124 17.07 0.87 -2.57
N LEU A 125 16.24 0.69 -1.56
CA LEU A 125 15.77 1.76 -0.70
C LEU A 125 16.51 1.86 0.63
N SER A 126 17.51 0.99 0.93
CA SER A 126 18.23 0.98 2.21
C SER A 126 18.88 2.31 2.53
N ALA A 127 19.66 2.86 1.61
CA ALA A 127 20.31 4.16 1.79
C ALA A 127 19.30 5.31 2.02
N LYS A 128 18.12 5.24 1.41
CA LYS A 128 17.05 6.21 1.64
C LYS A 128 16.37 6.00 2.99
N ARG A 129 16.23 4.77 3.45
CA ARG A 129 15.71 4.46 4.80
C ARG A 129 16.66 4.96 5.89
N GLU A 130 17.97 5.00 5.62
CA GLU A 130 18.98 5.53 6.55
C GLU A 130 19.03 7.06 6.54
N SER A 131 19.05 7.69 5.36
CA SER A 131 19.24 9.14 5.20
C SER A 131 17.96 9.95 5.20
N GLY A 132 16.82 9.29 5.00
CA GLY A 132 15.52 9.92 4.80
C GLY A 132 15.33 10.53 3.41
N VAL A 133 14.10 10.92 3.13
CA VAL A 133 13.68 11.43 1.84
C VAL A 133 13.04 12.82 1.93
N ASN A 134 12.98 13.51 0.80
CA ASN A 134 12.13 14.68 0.61
C ASN A 134 10.85 14.29 -0.11
N ILE A 135 9.74 14.87 0.30
CA ILE A 135 8.44 14.75 -0.34
C ILE A 135 7.88 16.13 -0.66
N ILE A 136 6.86 16.18 -1.50
CA ILE A 136 6.12 17.40 -1.80
C ILE A 136 4.66 17.26 -1.40
N THR A 137 3.91 18.37 -1.41
CA THR A 137 2.48 18.35 -1.16
C THR A 137 1.67 18.59 -2.42
N THR A 138 0.43 18.13 -2.41
CA THR A 138 -0.59 18.45 -3.42
C THR A 138 -1.98 18.44 -2.80
N GLU A 139 -2.94 19.08 -3.47
CA GLU A 139 -4.33 18.97 -3.11
C GLU A 139 -4.83 17.52 -3.24
N ASP A 140 -5.59 17.05 -2.24
CA ASP A 140 -6.22 15.73 -2.26
C ASP A 140 -7.58 15.81 -2.96
N ASN A 141 -7.56 15.60 -4.25
CA ASN A 141 -8.74 15.55 -5.11
C ASN A 141 -9.28 14.12 -5.34
N ARG A 142 -8.79 13.14 -4.58
CA ARG A 142 -9.32 11.78 -4.60
C ARG A 142 -10.77 11.78 -4.10
N TRP A 143 -11.51 10.75 -4.46
CA TRP A 143 -12.86 10.55 -3.93
C TRP A 143 -12.87 10.37 -2.39
N GLN A 144 -14.07 10.24 -1.79
CA GLN A 144 -14.21 10.15 -0.34
C GLN A 144 -14.33 8.71 0.19
N LEU A 145 -13.89 7.71 -0.58
CA LEU A 145 -13.86 6.32 -0.19
C LEU A 145 -12.45 5.72 -0.38
N CYS A 146 -11.42 6.46 0.08
CA CYS A 146 -10.03 6.02 -0.02
C CYS A 146 -9.73 4.75 0.79
N ASN A 147 -10.61 4.38 1.73
CA ASN A 147 -10.53 3.12 2.48
C ASN A 147 -11.05 1.90 1.69
N VAL A 148 -11.25 2.07 0.39
CA VAL A 148 -11.49 0.99 -0.58
C VAL A 148 -10.38 1.03 -1.60
N ASN A 149 -9.61 -0.02 -1.72
CA ASN A 149 -8.52 -0.12 -2.69
C ASN A 149 -9.09 -0.36 -4.10
N THR A 150 -9.62 0.69 -4.73
CA THR A 150 -10.17 0.60 -6.09
C THR A 150 -9.12 0.83 -7.17
N LEU A 151 -9.42 0.37 -8.39
CA LEU A 151 -8.56 0.58 -9.58
C LEU A 151 -8.53 2.04 -10.07
N ASN A 152 -9.34 2.93 -9.49
CA ASN A 152 -9.43 4.35 -9.87
C ASN A 152 -8.27 5.18 -9.27
N ARG A 153 -7.03 4.86 -9.67
CA ARG A 153 -5.80 5.42 -9.12
C ARG A 153 -5.19 6.58 -9.90
N LEU A 154 -5.92 7.18 -10.81
CA LEU A 154 -5.38 8.26 -11.64
C LEU A 154 -4.90 9.48 -10.80
N PRO A 155 -5.58 9.92 -9.72
CA PRO A 155 -5.07 10.98 -8.86
C PRO A 155 -3.70 10.66 -8.25
N GLU A 156 -3.50 9.43 -7.74
CA GLU A 156 -2.22 8.97 -7.19
C GLU A 156 -1.13 8.90 -8.27
N VAL A 157 -1.47 8.43 -9.48
CA VAL A 157 -0.53 8.39 -10.62
C VAL A 157 -0.05 9.80 -10.97
N LEU A 158 -0.95 10.77 -11.07
CA LEU A 158 -0.60 12.16 -11.37
C LEU A 158 0.23 12.80 -10.24
N ALA A 159 -0.14 12.54 -8.98
CA ALA A 159 0.61 13.03 -7.83
C ALA A 159 2.02 12.40 -7.76
N ARG A 160 2.15 11.12 -8.07
CA ARG A 160 3.45 10.44 -8.13
C ARG A 160 4.33 10.98 -9.26
N GLN A 161 3.74 11.26 -10.42
CA GLN A 161 4.46 11.89 -11.54
C GLN A 161 4.96 13.29 -11.14
N LYS A 162 4.15 14.11 -10.46
CA LYS A 162 4.55 15.42 -9.92
C LYS A 162 5.74 15.30 -8.95
N ALA A 163 5.75 14.30 -8.07
CA ALA A 163 6.90 14.02 -7.21
C ALA A 163 8.16 13.74 -8.02
N ARG A 164 8.07 12.87 -9.02
CA ARG A 164 9.18 12.53 -9.92
C ARG A 164 9.76 13.76 -10.63
N GLU A 165 8.92 14.62 -11.18
CA GLU A 165 9.31 15.86 -11.86
C GLU A 165 9.98 16.87 -10.91
N SER A 166 9.62 16.80 -9.63
CA SER A 166 10.18 17.63 -8.55
C SER A 166 11.42 17.02 -7.88
N ASN A 167 11.92 15.86 -8.35
CA ASN A 167 12.96 15.08 -7.70
C ASN A 167 12.62 14.75 -6.22
N ALA A 168 11.34 14.55 -5.92
CA ALA A 168 10.85 14.13 -4.62
C ALA A 168 10.55 12.62 -4.61
N PHE A 169 10.60 12.01 -3.43
CA PHE A 169 10.32 10.58 -3.26
C PHE A 169 8.83 10.27 -3.44
N ASP A 170 7.95 11.11 -2.89
CA ASP A 170 6.52 10.93 -2.96
C ASP A 170 5.77 12.28 -2.82
N THR A 171 4.45 12.24 -2.93
CA THR A 171 3.55 13.39 -2.74
C THR A 171 2.59 13.12 -1.59
N LEU A 172 2.48 14.08 -0.68
CA LEU A 172 1.57 14.06 0.45
C LEU A 172 0.28 14.81 0.09
N PHE A 173 -0.86 14.19 0.32
CA PHE A 173 -2.17 14.73 0.01
C PHE A 173 -2.71 15.62 1.14
N ILE A 174 -3.24 16.80 0.77
CA ILE A 174 -3.86 17.75 1.69
C ILE A 174 -5.27 18.06 1.21
N ARG A 175 -6.28 17.77 2.05
CA ARG A 175 -7.69 18.08 1.77
C ARG A 175 -7.95 19.58 1.82
N GLU A 176 -9.05 20.02 1.22
CA GLU A 176 -9.50 21.43 1.18
C GLU A 176 -9.53 22.12 2.56
N ASN A 177 -9.84 21.36 3.61
CA ASN A 177 -9.82 21.85 5.00
C ASN A 177 -8.39 21.98 5.60
N GLY A 178 -7.34 21.81 4.80
CA GLY A 178 -5.94 21.89 5.22
C GLY A 178 -5.42 20.64 5.94
N LYS A 179 -6.23 19.59 6.13
CA LYS A 179 -5.81 18.38 6.81
C LYS A 179 -5.08 17.43 5.87
N ILE A 180 -3.98 16.91 6.37
CA ILE A 180 -3.16 15.90 5.70
C ILE A 180 -3.85 14.53 5.83
N THR A 181 -3.85 13.76 4.76
CA THR A 181 -4.35 12.38 4.76
C THR A 181 -3.20 11.37 4.71
N GLU A 182 -2.65 11.14 3.55
CA GLU A 182 -1.60 10.14 3.32
C GLU A 182 -0.78 10.49 2.07
N SER A 183 0.17 9.67 1.66
CA SER A 183 0.86 9.81 0.38
C SER A 183 0.24 8.93 -0.71
N THR A 184 0.89 8.84 -1.87
CA THR A 184 0.32 8.12 -3.03
C THR A 184 0.15 6.62 -2.81
N GLU A 185 1.01 6.00 -1.97
CA GLU A 185 0.99 4.55 -1.68
C GLU A 185 1.33 4.22 -0.22
N SER A 186 1.43 5.24 0.65
CA SER A 186 1.88 5.05 2.02
C SER A 186 1.12 5.93 2.99
N SER A 187 0.90 5.46 4.19
CA SER A 187 0.40 6.28 5.27
C SER A 187 1.49 7.25 5.75
N PHE A 188 1.08 8.40 6.24
CA PHE A 188 1.96 9.42 6.79
C PHE A 188 1.80 9.53 8.31
N MET A 189 2.93 9.54 9.01
CA MET A 189 3.01 9.61 10.46
C MET A 189 4.07 10.61 10.89
N VAL A 190 3.88 11.23 12.05
CA VAL A 190 4.85 12.15 12.64
C VAL A 190 5.09 11.82 14.11
N ILE A 191 6.29 12.12 14.60
CA ILE A 191 6.65 12.05 16.01
C ILE A 191 6.59 13.47 16.57
N LYS A 192 5.76 13.65 17.58
CA LYS A 192 5.62 14.93 18.27
C LYS A 192 5.17 14.73 19.71
N ASP A 193 5.82 15.45 20.65
CA ASP A 193 5.53 15.37 22.08
C ASP A 193 5.56 13.92 22.60
N GLU A 194 6.61 13.16 22.23
CA GLU A 194 6.84 11.75 22.59
C GLU A 194 5.73 10.79 22.15
N MET A 195 4.93 11.15 21.17
CA MET A 195 3.84 10.34 20.60
C MET A 195 3.94 10.26 19.08
N ILE A 196 3.42 9.19 18.53
CA ILE A 196 3.27 9.00 17.08
C ILE A 196 1.87 9.47 16.68
N TRP A 197 1.77 10.41 15.75
CA TRP A 197 0.51 10.94 15.23
C TRP A 197 0.26 10.48 13.82
N THR A 198 -0.99 10.11 13.52
CA THR A 198 -1.43 9.74 12.16
C THR A 198 -2.87 10.18 11.94
N HIS A 199 -3.27 10.26 10.67
CA HIS A 199 -4.67 10.52 10.32
C HIS A 199 -5.56 9.40 10.88
N PRO A 200 -6.77 9.69 11.41
CA PRO A 200 -7.72 8.67 11.89
C PRO A 200 -8.04 7.63 10.83
N ASP A 201 -8.30 6.40 11.28
CA ASP A 201 -8.74 5.31 10.41
C ASP A 201 -10.20 5.55 9.98
N ASN A 202 -10.37 6.13 8.80
CA ASN A 202 -11.67 6.50 8.24
C ASN A 202 -11.69 6.35 6.71
N ASN A 203 -12.73 6.87 6.07
CA ASN A 203 -12.91 6.79 4.62
C ASN A 203 -11.94 7.65 3.78
N LEU A 204 -11.08 8.47 4.38
CA LEU A 204 -10.17 9.36 3.66
C LEU A 204 -8.74 8.81 3.49
N VAL A 205 -8.45 7.66 4.08
CA VAL A 205 -7.13 7.00 4.03
C VAL A 205 -7.26 5.52 3.76
N HIS A 206 -6.25 4.93 3.12
CA HIS A 206 -6.19 3.49 2.89
C HIS A 206 -6.04 2.70 4.19
N LYS A 207 -6.58 1.48 4.21
CA LYS A 207 -6.35 0.50 5.27
C LYS A 207 -4.95 -0.12 5.12
N ASN A 208 -3.96 0.62 5.55
CA ASN A 208 -2.57 0.24 5.40
C ASN A 208 -2.13 -0.74 6.49
N ILE A 209 -1.73 -1.96 6.10
CA ILE A 209 -1.32 -3.03 7.03
C ILE A 209 -0.05 -2.64 7.80
N THR A 210 0.92 -1.98 7.16
CA THR A 210 2.13 -1.52 7.85
C THR A 210 1.79 -0.48 8.94
N ARG A 211 0.87 0.46 8.65
CA ARG A 211 0.38 1.42 9.66
C ARG A 211 -0.32 0.70 10.81
N ARG A 212 -1.17 -0.28 10.51
CA ARG A 212 -1.84 -1.09 11.54
C ARG A 212 -0.83 -1.84 12.41
N LEU A 213 0.19 -2.44 11.80
CA LEU A 213 1.27 -3.10 12.51
C LEU A 213 2.02 -2.14 13.44
N ILE A 214 2.34 -0.92 12.97
CA ILE A 214 2.97 0.09 13.82
C ILE A 214 2.09 0.39 15.02
N LYS A 215 0.80 0.63 14.83
CA LYS A 215 -0.16 0.96 15.91
C LYS A 215 -0.30 -0.17 16.94
N GLU A 216 -0.45 -1.40 16.48
CA GLU A 216 -0.85 -2.53 17.31
C GLU A 216 0.33 -3.26 17.96
N ARG A 217 1.53 -3.15 17.37
CA ARG A 217 2.72 -3.92 17.78
C ARG A 217 3.97 -3.07 17.93
N LEU A 218 4.46 -2.44 16.85
CA LEU A 218 5.81 -1.87 16.83
C LEU A 218 5.94 -0.65 17.74
N ALA A 219 4.93 0.22 17.83
CA ALA A 219 4.97 1.38 18.73
C ALA A 219 4.93 0.96 20.21
N PRO A 220 4.04 0.02 20.64
CA PRO A 220 4.10 -0.55 21.99
C PRO A 220 5.45 -1.22 22.31
N ASP A 221 6.07 -1.92 21.37
CA ASP A 221 7.36 -2.60 21.57
C ASP A 221 8.53 -1.62 21.87
N ILE A 222 8.35 -0.32 21.56
CA ILE A 222 9.32 0.75 21.84
C ILE A 222 8.76 1.79 22.82
N ASP A 223 7.76 1.44 23.63
CA ASP A 223 7.11 2.29 24.62
C ASP A 223 6.49 3.58 24.06
N MET A 224 6.03 3.57 22.81
CA MET A 224 5.39 4.71 22.16
C MET A 224 3.88 4.52 22.02
N GLN A 225 3.12 5.61 22.14
CA GLN A 225 1.68 5.63 21.88
C GLN A 225 1.38 6.22 20.51
N VAL A 226 0.32 5.71 19.85
CA VAL A 226 -0.16 6.25 18.59
C VAL A 226 -1.47 7.01 18.80
N ILE A 227 -1.49 8.25 18.34
CA ILE A 227 -2.65 9.15 18.39
C ILE A 227 -3.23 9.29 16.99
N GLU A 228 -4.48 8.88 16.83
CA GLU A 228 -5.22 9.01 15.58
C GLU A 228 -6.03 10.31 15.59
N LYS A 229 -5.43 11.38 15.06
CA LYS A 229 -6.06 12.69 14.96
C LYS A 229 -5.56 13.42 13.72
N ALA A 230 -6.50 13.97 12.93
CA ALA A 230 -6.16 14.74 11.74
C ALA A 230 -5.40 16.03 12.10
N PHE A 231 -4.31 16.28 11.41
CA PHE A 231 -3.43 17.42 11.61
C PHE A 231 -3.13 18.12 10.26
N ASP A 232 -2.49 19.26 10.32
CA ASP A 232 -2.14 20.11 9.17
C ASP A 232 -0.63 20.32 9.08
N MET A 233 -0.19 21.07 8.05
CA MET A 233 1.22 21.33 7.83
C MET A 233 1.86 22.16 8.95
N GLU A 234 1.10 23.02 9.64
CA GLU A 234 1.66 23.76 10.79
C GLU A 234 2.05 22.81 11.93
N PHE A 235 1.22 21.80 12.19
CA PHE A 235 1.52 20.75 13.16
C PHE A 235 2.77 19.95 12.76
N VAL A 236 2.85 19.53 11.49
CA VAL A 236 3.96 18.75 10.94
C VAL A 236 5.28 19.48 11.01
N LEU A 237 5.29 20.78 10.69
CA LEU A 237 6.52 21.59 10.73
C LEU A 237 7.08 21.80 12.16
N LYS A 238 6.30 21.47 13.18
CA LYS A 238 6.71 21.50 14.61
C LYS A 238 6.99 20.08 15.15
N ALA A 239 6.97 19.05 14.31
CA ALA A 239 7.26 17.67 14.68
C ALA A 239 8.78 17.44 14.80
N GLU A 240 9.17 16.50 15.65
CA GLU A 240 10.56 16.06 15.80
C GLU A 240 11.00 15.17 14.63
N GLU A 241 10.12 14.27 14.19
CA GLU A 241 10.35 13.34 13.08
C GLU A 241 9.08 13.18 12.25
N ALA A 242 9.25 12.79 10.99
CA ALA A 242 8.15 12.36 10.12
C ALA A 242 8.56 11.16 9.30
N PHE A 243 7.60 10.31 8.93
CA PHE A 243 7.87 9.14 8.10
C PHE A 243 6.65 8.69 7.29
N LEU A 244 6.93 7.99 6.21
CA LEU A 244 5.96 7.21 5.45
C LEU A 244 6.02 5.75 5.89
N CYS A 245 4.89 5.04 5.84
CA CYS A 245 4.88 3.59 6.02
C CYS A 245 3.94 2.90 5.04
N GLY A 246 4.39 1.77 4.51
CA GLY A 246 3.61 1.03 3.50
C GLY A 246 4.34 -0.19 2.95
N PRO A 247 3.68 -0.99 2.11
CA PRO A 247 4.20 -2.29 1.66
C PRO A 247 5.51 -2.20 0.87
N ARG A 248 5.74 -1.09 0.18
CA ARG A 248 6.94 -0.88 -0.68
C ARG A 248 8.05 -0.13 0.01
N CYS A 249 7.72 0.93 0.77
CA CYS A 249 8.72 1.75 1.43
C CYS A 249 9.08 1.27 2.84
N GLU A 250 8.30 0.32 3.40
CA GLU A 250 8.39 -0.13 4.79
C GLU A 250 8.20 1.04 5.75
N ILE A 251 9.23 1.48 6.45
CA ILE A 251 9.24 2.68 7.28
C ILE A 251 10.31 3.62 6.74
N MET A 252 9.89 4.69 6.07
CA MET A 252 10.73 5.63 5.33
C MET A 252 10.76 6.99 6.01
N PRO A 253 11.88 7.43 6.60
CA PRO A 253 11.98 8.74 7.21
C PRO A 253 11.75 9.86 6.20
N VAL A 254 11.00 10.90 6.59
CA VAL A 254 10.78 12.12 5.80
C VAL A 254 11.51 13.27 6.46
N THR A 255 12.56 13.78 5.81
CA THR A 255 13.40 14.86 6.36
C THR A 255 13.03 16.23 5.84
N LYS A 256 12.30 16.30 4.70
CA LYS A 256 11.85 17.54 4.10
C LYS A 256 10.46 17.39 3.47
N ILE A 257 9.64 18.44 3.60
CA ILE A 257 8.37 18.59 2.88
C ILE A 257 8.36 19.99 2.22
N ASP A 258 8.13 20.06 0.92
CA ASP A 258 8.17 21.31 0.14
C ASP A 258 9.43 22.15 0.43
N ARG A 259 10.60 21.49 0.48
CA ARG A 259 11.91 22.07 0.80
C ARG A 259 12.10 22.54 2.26
N LYS A 260 11.09 22.46 3.13
CA LYS A 260 11.19 22.75 4.56
C LYS A 260 11.64 21.52 5.33
N PHE A 261 12.61 21.67 6.21
CA PHE A 261 13.08 20.59 7.06
C PHE A 261 12.05 20.24 8.13
N ILE A 262 11.98 18.96 8.47
CA ILE A 262 11.24 18.44 9.60
C ILE A 262 12.24 18.06 10.69
N GLY A 263 12.07 18.58 11.87
CA GLY A 263 12.99 18.34 13.00
C GLY A 263 14.45 18.57 12.63
N SER A 264 15.31 17.70 13.09
CA SER A 264 16.76 17.69 12.80
C SER A 264 17.17 16.70 11.68
N GLY A 265 16.21 16.19 10.92
CA GLY A 265 16.43 15.15 9.92
C GLY A 265 15.91 13.78 10.38
N VAL A 266 16.66 12.70 10.14
CA VAL A 266 16.33 11.39 10.72
C VAL A 266 16.58 11.45 12.22
N GLY A 267 15.52 11.20 12.99
CA GLY A 267 15.58 11.27 14.46
C GLY A 267 15.97 9.93 15.10
N LYS A 268 15.46 9.69 16.31
CA LYS A 268 15.80 8.49 17.11
C LYS A 268 14.70 7.43 17.08
N VAL A 269 13.43 7.83 16.91
CA VAL A 269 12.27 6.94 17.01
C VAL A 269 12.09 6.15 15.71
N VAL A 270 12.20 6.81 14.55
CA VAL A 270 12.03 6.12 13.27
C VAL A 270 13.01 4.96 13.07
N PRO A 271 14.34 5.08 13.40
CA PRO A 271 15.25 3.93 13.36
C PRO A 271 14.86 2.79 14.32
N GLN A 272 14.27 3.07 15.48
CA GLN A 272 13.79 2.03 16.40
C GLN A 272 12.58 1.29 15.79
N LEU A 273 11.64 2.02 15.19
CA LEU A 273 10.53 1.41 14.44
C LEU A 273 11.02 0.57 13.27
N GLN A 274 12.04 1.02 12.53
CA GLN A 274 12.65 0.24 11.43
C GLN A 274 13.26 -1.06 11.95
N ALA A 275 13.99 -1.01 13.07
CA ALA A 275 14.57 -2.20 13.70
C ALA A 275 13.48 -3.17 14.19
N ALA A 276 12.43 -2.67 14.84
CA ALA A 276 11.30 -3.46 15.28
C ALA A 276 10.53 -4.09 14.08
N PHE A 277 10.35 -3.33 12.99
CA PHE A 277 9.73 -3.84 11.76
C PHE A 277 10.57 -4.96 11.14
N LYS A 278 11.88 -4.77 11.02
CA LYS A 278 12.79 -5.79 10.50
C LYS A 278 12.73 -7.07 11.32
N ALA A 279 12.80 -6.96 12.65
CA ALA A 279 12.70 -8.12 13.55
C ALA A 279 11.33 -8.83 13.42
N PHE A 280 10.25 -8.06 13.21
CA PHE A 280 8.92 -8.60 12.97
C PHE A 280 8.88 -9.38 11.64
N VAL A 281 9.44 -8.83 10.56
CA VAL A 281 9.51 -9.51 9.26
C VAL A 281 10.34 -10.79 9.34
N GLU A 282 11.50 -10.77 10.01
CA GLU A 282 12.35 -11.96 10.19
C GLU A 282 11.65 -13.08 10.97
N ARG A 283 10.78 -12.74 11.90
CA ARG A 283 9.98 -13.71 12.65
C ARG A 283 8.85 -14.32 11.81
N GLU A 284 8.10 -13.49 11.07
CA GLU A 284 6.95 -13.92 10.27
C GLU A 284 7.36 -14.59 8.95
N CYS A 285 8.47 -14.14 8.38
CA CYS A 285 9.02 -14.62 7.12
C CYS A 285 10.50 -15.01 7.29
N PRO A 286 10.82 -16.04 8.09
CA PRO A 286 12.21 -16.46 8.32
C PRO A 286 12.88 -16.90 7.03
N ALA A 287 14.17 -16.59 6.88
CA ALA A 287 14.99 -17.13 5.80
C ALA A 287 15.05 -18.66 5.90
N LYS A 288 15.15 -19.32 4.75
CA LYS A 288 15.25 -20.78 4.66
C LYS A 288 16.58 -21.30 5.17
#